data_12b8962b5a76d7f3fb5d8ae1616f8a05
#
_entry.id   12b8962b5a76d7f3fb5d8ae1616f8a05
#
_cell.length_a   1.000
_cell.length_b   1.000
_cell.length_c   1.000
_cell.angle_alpha   90.00
_cell.angle_beta   90.00
_cell.angle_gamma   90.00
#
_symmetry.space_group_name_H-M   'P 1'
#
loop_
_entity.id
_entity.type
_entity.pdbx_description
1 polymer ?
#
loop_
_entity_poly.entity_id
_entity_poly.type
_entity_poly.pdbx_seq_one_letter_code
_entity_poly.pdbx_strand_id
1 'polypeptide(L)'
;MSAADYQRPHYAPGVPAVVALPTQPLSTVLDDAAKRFPQRIAVDFLGTNITYAQLHTQVQRAAEALRRLGVRKGDVVASILPNCPQHLVLAYATWRIGAVLAEHNPLAPSSQIEEQLKLHGGKLIIGWEKSLAQLDKDINLRDYNVYAVNMTSALPRHLQAALRLPVKAARAKREEMRAPVPSWIGSWDRLVASSPALPADTALPDVNDVATLLHTGGTTGTPKAVKLTHMNLGSNTAMGLAWAGPHVKDGQEVFYSVLPYFHAFGLTLSMLCAVALAATQVVLPKFSVSLVIEAWKRQPCTF
;
A
#
# COMPACT_ATOMS: atom_id res chain seq x y z
N MET A 1 -7.10 37.80 4.15
CA MET A 1 -8.22 37.33 3.30
C MET A 1 -8.93 36.23 4.08
N SER A 2 -10.23 36.41 4.35
CA SER A 2 -11.01 35.38 5.04
C SER A 2 -11.40 34.26 4.08
N ALA A 3 -11.74 33.07 4.59
CA ALA A 3 -12.26 31.99 3.76
C ALA A 3 -13.51 32.39 2.94
N ALA A 4 -14.24 33.38 3.39
CA ALA A 4 -15.42 33.95 2.69
C ALA A 4 -15.06 34.71 1.40
N ASP A 5 -13.80 35.18 1.26
CA ASP A 5 -13.38 35.97 0.10
C ASP A 5 -13.13 35.10 -1.15
N TYR A 6 -13.09 33.76 -0.99
CA TYR A 6 -12.92 32.81 -2.10
C TYR A 6 -14.27 32.25 -2.54
N GLN A 7 -15.01 33.02 -3.34
CA GLN A 7 -16.16 32.46 -4.04
C GLN A 7 -15.69 31.45 -5.08
N ARG A 8 -16.15 30.21 -4.95
CA ARG A 8 -15.87 29.11 -5.88
C ARG A 8 -17.15 28.69 -6.59
N PRO A 9 -17.64 29.47 -7.57
CA PRO A 9 -18.96 29.28 -8.18
C PRO A 9 -19.15 27.95 -8.89
N HIS A 10 -18.02 27.22 -9.17
CA HIS A 10 -18.05 25.92 -9.85
C HIS A 10 -17.89 24.73 -8.90
N TYR A 11 -17.79 24.97 -7.59
CA TYR A 11 -17.75 23.86 -6.62
C TYR A 11 -19.18 23.33 -6.43
N ALA A 12 -19.28 21.99 -6.26
CA ALA A 12 -20.55 21.39 -5.91
C ALA A 12 -21.03 21.90 -4.53
N PRO A 13 -22.34 21.96 -4.28
CA PRO A 13 -22.88 22.35 -2.99
C PRO A 13 -22.28 21.51 -1.85
N GLY A 14 -21.84 22.17 -0.78
CA GLY A 14 -21.24 21.50 0.39
C GLY A 14 -19.73 21.26 0.30
N VAL A 15 -19.07 21.47 -0.85
CA VAL A 15 -17.61 21.38 -0.96
C VAL A 15 -16.98 22.67 -0.39
N PRO A 16 -16.11 22.55 0.65
CA PRO A 16 -15.48 23.72 1.26
C PRO A 16 -14.46 24.37 0.33
N ALA A 17 -14.39 25.69 0.33
CA ALA A 17 -13.40 26.45 -0.44
C ALA A 17 -11.97 26.30 0.10
N VAL A 18 -11.83 26.01 1.38
CA VAL A 18 -10.55 25.83 2.08
C VAL A 18 -10.61 24.55 2.90
N VAL A 19 -9.55 23.77 2.82
CA VAL A 19 -9.38 22.51 3.59
C VAL A 19 -8.28 22.70 4.62
N ALA A 20 -8.51 22.22 5.85
CA ALA A 20 -7.50 22.24 6.89
C ALA A 20 -6.32 21.33 6.50
N LEU A 21 -5.11 21.81 6.70
CA LEU A 21 -3.91 21.03 6.48
C LEU A 21 -3.75 19.97 7.58
N PRO A 22 -3.22 18.77 7.26
CA PRO A 22 -2.96 17.74 8.24
C PRO A 22 -1.87 18.19 9.22
N THR A 23 -2.06 17.86 10.50
CA THR A 23 -1.09 18.11 11.58
C THR A 23 -0.45 16.84 12.09
N GLN A 24 -0.85 15.68 11.55
CA GLN A 24 -0.39 14.36 11.97
C GLN A 24 0.13 13.57 10.76
N PRO A 25 1.07 12.64 10.95
CA PRO A 25 1.61 11.81 9.87
C PRO A 25 0.57 10.81 9.35
N LEU A 26 0.81 10.29 8.13
CA LEU A 26 -0.13 9.41 7.42
C LEU A 26 -0.53 8.15 8.19
N SER A 27 0.35 7.61 9.04
CA SER A 27 0.06 6.40 9.81
C SER A 27 -1.13 6.57 10.75
N THR A 28 -1.37 7.78 11.26
CA THR A 28 -2.49 8.08 12.17
C THR A 28 -3.86 7.96 11.52
N VAL A 29 -3.93 8.02 10.19
CA VAL A 29 -5.16 7.80 9.43
C VAL A 29 -5.72 6.39 9.68
N LEU A 30 -4.83 5.38 9.70
CA LEU A 30 -5.24 4.01 10.02
C LEU A 30 -5.53 3.84 11.51
N ASP A 31 -4.75 4.48 12.40
CA ASP A 31 -4.98 4.42 13.85
C ASP A 31 -6.40 4.94 14.18
N ASP A 32 -6.80 6.06 13.57
CA ASP A 32 -8.13 6.64 13.73
C ASP A 32 -9.24 5.74 13.16
N ALA A 33 -9.08 5.24 11.94
CA ALA A 33 -10.03 4.31 11.33
C ALA A 33 -10.21 3.03 12.17
N ALA A 34 -9.13 2.44 12.66
CA ALA A 34 -9.16 1.26 13.50
C ALA A 34 -9.79 1.50 14.87
N LYS A 35 -9.62 2.71 15.43
CA LYS A 35 -10.26 3.12 16.68
C LYS A 35 -11.77 3.32 16.52
N ARG A 36 -12.19 4.01 15.45
CA ARG A 36 -13.62 4.33 15.21
C ARG A 36 -14.42 3.12 14.70
N PHE A 37 -13.81 2.29 13.85
CA PHE A 37 -14.48 1.21 13.15
C PHE A 37 -13.71 -0.12 13.20
N PRO A 38 -13.36 -0.65 14.39
CA PRO A 38 -12.45 -1.80 14.53
C PRO A 38 -12.92 -3.06 13.81
N GLN A 39 -14.24 -3.29 13.77
CA GLN A 39 -14.84 -4.50 13.19
C GLN A 39 -15.23 -4.35 11.72
N ARG A 40 -15.15 -3.14 11.17
CA ARG A 40 -15.42 -2.91 9.76
C ARG A 40 -14.35 -3.61 8.91
N ILE A 41 -14.77 -4.22 7.81
CA ILE A 41 -13.85 -4.79 6.83
C ILE A 41 -13.05 -3.65 6.20
N ALA A 42 -11.74 -3.66 6.38
CA ALA A 42 -10.81 -2.73 5.73
C ALA A 42 -10.42 -3.21 4.33
N VAL A 43 -10.21 -4.53 4.19
CA VAL A 43 -9.76 -5.14 2.94
C VAL A 43 -10.58 -6.40 2.67
N ASP A 44 -11.15 -6.51 1.46
CA ASP A 44 -11.55 -7.76 0.81
C ASP A 44 -10.51 -8.07 -0.28
N PHE A 45 -9.74 -9.12 -0.09
CA PHE A 45 -8.79 -9.61 -1.10
C PHE A 45 -9.25 -10.97 -1.61
N LEU A 46 -9.90 -10.97 -2.76
CA LEU A 46 -10.39 -12.18 -3.43
C LEU A 46 -11.25 -13.08 -2.50
N GLY A 47 -12.02 -12.45 -1.60
CA GLY A 47 -12.87 -13.12 -0.62
C GLY A 47 -12.25 -13.34 0.76
N THR A 48 -11.00 -12.93 1.00
CA THR A 48 -10.45 -12.83 2.36
C THR A 48 -10.77 -11.46 2.92
N ASN A 49 -11.45 -11.42 4.05
CA ASN A 49 -11.77 -10.20 4.76
C ASN A 49 -10.78 -9.94 5.90
N ILE A 50 -10.24 -8.71 5.94
CA ILE A 50 -9.37 -8.21 7.01
C ILE A 50 -10.08 -7.00 7.62
N THR A 51 -10.34 -7.02 8.93
CA THR A 51 -10.94 -5.87 9.62
C THR A 51 -9.91 -4.78 9.89
N TYR A 52 -10.37 -3.55 10.20
CA TYR A 52 -9.47 -2.45 10.57
C TYR A 52 -8.62 -2.79 11.79
N ALA A 53 -9.17 -3.45 12.80
CA ALA A 53 -8.39 -3.93 13.96
C ALA A 53 -7.31 -4.93 13.57
N GLN A 54 -7.62 -5.86 12.66
CA GLN A 54 -6.65 -6.83 12.15
C GLN A 54 -5.59 -6.17 11.27
N LEU A 55 -5.97 -5.25 10.39
CA LEU A 55 -5.05 -4.49 9.55
C LEU A 55 -4.09 -3.67 10.43
N HIS A 56 -4.61 -2.94 11.41
CA HIS A 56 -3.80 -2.19 12.37
C HIS A 56 -2.79 -3.10 13.09
N THR A 57 -3.25 -4.27 13.59
CA THR A 57 -2.34 -5.24 14.24
C THR A 57 -1.23 -5.72 13.31
N GLN A 58 -1.56 -6.00 12.05
CA GLN A 58 -0.56 -6.41 11.04
C GLN A 58 0.44 -5.28 10.77
N VAL A 59 -0.02 -4.03 10.68
CA VAL A 59 0.84 -2.85 10.50
C VAL A 59 1.79 -2.68 11.68
N GLN A 60 1.31 -2.81 12.93
CA GLN A 60 2.17 -2.71 14.11
C GLN A 60 3.27 -3.80 14.12
N ARG A 61 2.93 -5.03 13.73
CA ARG A 61 3.92 -6.12 13.60
C ARG A 61 4.91 -5.87 12.47
N ALA A 62 4.44 -5.39 11.33
CA ALA A 62 5.29 -5.06 10.19
C ALA A 62 6.24 -3.90 10.50
N ALA A 63 5.78 -2.88 11.23
CA ALA A 63 6.58 -1.76 11.70
C ALA A 63 7.71 -2.24 12.63
N GLU A 64 7.41 -3.13 13.58
CA GLU A 64 8.43 -3.74 14.45
C GLU A 64 9.37 -4.65 13.64
N ALA A 65 8.87 -5.39 12.64
CA ALA A 65 9.70 -6.18 11.76
C ALA A 65 10.73 -5.30 11.03
N LEU A 66 10.32 -4.17 10.45
CA LEU A 66 11.21 -3.21 9.81
C LEU A 66 12.26 -2.67 10.80
N ARG A 67 11.83 -2.28 12.00
CA ARG A 67 12.74 -1.78 13.05
C ARG A 67 13.79 -2.82 13.44
N ARG A 68 13.43 -4.11 13.51
CA ARG A 68 14.34 -5.22 13.81
C ARG A 68 15.32 -5.50 12.66
N LEU A 69 14.94 -5.20 11.42
CA LEU A 69 15.85 -5.22 10.28
C LEU A 69 16.82 -4.02 10.26
N GLY A 70 16.74 -3.15 11.26
CA GLY A 70 17.61 -1.99 11.37
C GLY A 70 17.09 -0.71 10.72
N VAL A 71 15.88 -0.75 10.13
CA VAL A 71 15.28 0.44 9.51
C VAL A 71 15.01 1.53 10.56
N ARG A 72 15.41 2.75 10.24
CA ARG A 72 15.27 3.95 11.07
C ARG A 72 14.53 5.04 10.29
N LYS A 73 14.14 6.09 10.99
CA LYS A 73 13.57 7.30 10.39
C LYS A 73 14.47 7.82 9.27
N GLY A 74 13.86 8.08 8.10
CA GLY A 74 14.53 8.55 6.90
C GLY A 74 15.14 7.47 6.02
N ASP A 75 15.27 6.22 6.48
CA ASP A 75 15.73 5.12 5.66
C ASP A 75 14.70 4.77 4.58
N VAL A 76 15.20 4.38 3.42
CA VAL A 76 14.34 4.04 2.27
C VAL A 76 14.07 2.54 2.23
N VAL A 77 12.79 2.19 2.18
CA VAL A 77 12.28 0.82 1.97
C VAL A 77 11.69 0.74 0.57
N ALA A 78 12.29 -0.06 -0.30
CA ALA A 78 11.80 -0.28 -1.65
C ALA A 78 10.64 -1.29 -1.66
N SER A 79 9.48 -0.86 -2.16
CA SER A 79 8.29 -1.68 -2.39
C SER A 79 8.22 -2.05 -3.87
N ILE A 80 8.22 -3.35 -4.19
CA ILE A 80 8.05 -3.87 -5.55
C ILE A 80 6.85 -4.82 -5.52
N LEU A 81 5.65 -4.26 -5.28
CA LEU A 81 4.44 -5.01 -4.99
C LEU A 81 3.27 -4.62 -5.90
N PRO A 82 2.47 -5.58 -6.38
CA PRO A 82 1.16 -5.29 -6.94
C PRO A 82 0.17 -4.95 -5.81
N ASN A 83 -1.07 -4.60 -6.17
CA ASN A 83 -2.12 -4.41 -5.19
C ASN A 83 -2.38 -5.70 -4.41
N CYS A 84 -2.08 -5.71 -3.13
CA CYS A 84 -2.32 -6.80 -2.21
C CYS A 84 -2.38 -6.27 -0.77
N PRO A 85 -2.94 -7.03 0.19
CA PRO A 85 -2.99 -6.59 1.58
C PRO A 85 -1.61 -6.31 2.17
N GLN A 86 -0.59 -7.07 1.78
CA GLN A 86 0.78 -6.90 2.25
C GLN A 86 1.39 -5.56 1.81
N HIS A 87 0.98 -5.03 0.64
CA HIS A 87 1.42 -3.72 0.17
C HIS A 87 0.87 -2.60 1.08
N LEU A 88 -0.43 -2.65 1.39
CA LEU A 88 -1.06 -1.71 2.32
C LEU A 88 -0.41 -1.78 3.71
N VAL A 89 -0.17 -2.99 4.22
CA VAL A 89 0.52 -3.21 5.51
C VAL A 89 1.93 -2.62 5.48
N LEU A 90 2.71 -2.85 4.41
CA LEU A 90 4.06 -2.34 4.26
C LEU A 90 4.09 -0.80 4.25
N ALA A 91 3.20 -0.17 3.50
CA ALA A 91 3.14 1.28 3.39
C ALA A 91 2.89 1.93 4.76
N TYR A 92 1.83 1.52 5.45
CA TYR A 92 1.51 2.06 6.77
C TYR A 92 2.58 1.74 7.83
N ALA A 93 3.20 0.56 7.76
CA ALA A 93 4.30 0.19 8.65
C ALA A 93 5.54 1.06 8.44
N THR A 94 5.89 1.34 7.19
CA THR A 94 7.02 2.20 6.81
C THR A 94 6.78 3.63 7.31
N TRP A 95 5.59 4.18 7.04
CA TRP A 95 5.20 5.50 7.52
C TRP A 95 5.15 5.59 9.05
N ARG A 96 4.74 4.51 9.75
CA ARG A 96 4.61 4.50 11.21
C ARG A 96 5.95 4.71 11.93
N ILE A 97 7.05 4.23 11.36
CA ILE A 97 8.40 4.37 11.92
C ILE A 97 9.19 5.53 11.31
N GLY A 98 8.55 6.36 10.47
CA GLY A 98 9.18 7.50 9.82
C GLY A 98 10.19 7.13 8.72
N ALA A 99 10.15 5.91 8.22
CA ALA A 99 10.91 5.50 7.05
C ALA A 99 10.22 5.95 5.76
N VAL A 100 10.94 5.96 4.66
CA VAL A 100 10.49 6.44 3.37
C VAL A 100 10.12 5.25 2.47
N LEU A 101 8.89 5.17 2.03
CA LEU A 101 8.42 4.14 1.10
C LEU A 101 8.79 4.53 -0.33
N ALA A 102 9.68 3.77 -0.99
CA ALA A 102 9.97 3.96 -2.40
C ALA A 102 9.15 2.96 -3.24
N GLU A 103 8.22 3.49 -4.02
CA GLU A 103 7.29 2.70 -4.81
C GLU A 103 7.83 2.38 -6.20
N HIS A 104 7.77 1.10 -6.55
CA HIS A 104 8.22 0.60 -7.87
C HIS A 104 7.11 -0.17 -8.54
N ASN A 105 7.03 -0.05 -9.86
CA ASN A 105 6.14 -0.89 -10.66
C ASN A 105 6.67 -2.34 -10.67
N PRO A 106 5.93 -3.32 -10.11
CA PRO A 106 6.38 -4.71 -10.04
C PRO A 106 6.48 -5.41 -11.40
N LEU A 107 5.97 -4.77 -12.46
CA LEU A 107 6.01 -5.26 -13.84
C LEU A 107 6.98 -4.46 -14.74
N ALA A 108 7.71 -3.51 -14.17
CA ALA A 108 8.70 -2.74 -14.93
C ALA A 108 9.89 -3.64 -15.34
N PRO A 109 10.61 -3.28 -16.42
CA PRO A 109 11.87 -3.92 -16.78
C PRO A 109 12.88 -3.87 -15.64
N SER A 110 13.67 -4.93 -15.46
CA SER A 110 14.65 -5.03 -14.38
C SER A 110 15.66 -3.89 -14.38
N SER A 111 16.11 -3.43 -15.57
CA SER A 111 17.00 -2.28 -15.71
C SER A 111 16.41 -0.99 -15.13
N GLN A 112 15.11 -0.75 -15.37
CA GLN A 112 14.43 0.42 -14.82
C GLN A 112 14.35 0.37 -13.30
N ILE A 113 14.02 -0.81 -12.73
CA ILE A 113 13.99 -0.99 -11.28
C ILE A 113 15.39 -0.80 -10.69
N GLU A 114 16.43 -1.34 -11.32
CA GLU A 114 17.82 -1.18 -10.88
C GLU A 114 18.25 0.29 -10.85
N GLU A 115 17.95 1.04 -11.90
CA GLU A 115 18.23 2.49 -11.95
C GLU A 115 17.53 3.23 -10.80
N GLN A 116 16.27 2.91 -10.53
CA GLN A 116 15.50 3.50 -9.45
C GLN A 116 16.07 3.13 -8.08
N LEU A 117 16.48 1.87 -7.87
CA LEU A 117 17.13 1.41 -6.64
C LEU A 117 18.45 2.15 -6.39
N LYS A 118 19.26 2.35 -7.44
CA LYS A 118 20.51 3.13 -7.39
C LYS A 118 20.24 4.60 -7.08
N LEU A 119 19.19 5.18 -7.66
CA LEU A 119 18.82 6.58 -7.50
C LEU A 119 18.50 6.95 -6.06
N HIS A 120 17.72 6.13 -5.35
CA HIS A 120 17.34 6.42 -3.96
C HIS A 120 18.24 5.75 -2.91
N GLY A 121 19.10 4.80 -3.31
CA GLY A 121 20.10 4.18 -2.43
C GLY A 121 19.60 3.28 -1.33
N GLY A 122 18.28 2.99 -1.26
CA GLY A 122 17.68 2.11 -0.27
C GLY A 122 18.21 0.68 -0.37
N LYS A 123 18.53 0.07 0.78
CA LYS A 123 19.12 -1.27 0.84
C LYS A 123 18.15 -2.38 1.21
N LEU A 124 16.94 -2.06 1.64
CA LEU A 124 15.90 -3.02 1.95
C LEU A 124 14.86 -3.06 0.83
N ILE A 125 14.63 -4.25 0.29
CA ILE A 125 13.63 -4.52 -0.76
C ILE A 125 12.59 -5.47 -0.21
N ILE A 126 11.32 -5.07 -0.25
CA ILE A 126 10.17 -5.94 -0.02
C ILE A 126 9.45 -6.10 -1.36
N GLY A 127 9.51 -7.29 -1.94
CA GLY A 127 9.04 -7.49 -3.30
C GLY A 127 8.16 -8.72 -3.48
N TRP A 128 7.33 -8.69 -4.52
CA TRP A 128 6.55 -9.84 -4.93
C TRP A 128 7.46 -10.97 -5.46
N GLU A 129 7.20 -12.22 -5.05
CA GLU A 129 8.00 -13.39 -5.47
C GLU A 129 8.31 -13.40 -6.98
N LYS A 130 7.33 -13.07 -7.84
CA LYS A 130 7.54 -13.08 -9.30
C LYS A 130 8.48 -11.97 -9.78
N SER A 131 8.33 -10.77 -9.26
CA SER A 131 9.22 -9.65 -9.60
C SER A 131 10.64 -9.95 -9.12
N LEU A 132 10.79 -10.45 -7.90
CA LEU A 132 12.10 -10.82 -7.36
C LEU A 132 12.76 -11.97 -8.12
N ALA A 133 12.00 -12.99 -8.51
CA ALA A 133 12.51 -14.10 -9.32
C ALA A 133 12.99 -13.66 -10.71
N GLN A 134 12.42 -12.58 -11.27
CA GLN A 134 12.92 -11.99 -12.51
C GLN A 134 14.13 -11.10 -12.25
N LEU A 135 14.08 -10.23 -11.25
CA LEU A 135 15.17 -9.34 -10.89
C LEU A 135 16.47 -10.10 -10.55
N ASP A 136 16.37 -11.23 -9.83
CA ASP A 136 17.54 -12.05 -9.45
C ASP A 136 18.29 -12.66 -10.64
N LYS A 137 17.66 -12.72 -11.82
CA LYS A 137 18.30 -13.15 -13.07
C LYS A 137 19.07 -12.04 -13.76
N ASP A 138 18.60 -10.80 -13.58
CA ASP A 138 19.03 -9.67 -14.39
C ASP A 138 19.95 -8.73 -13.62
N ILE A 139 19.84 -8.68 -12.27
CA ILE A 139 20.63 -7.82 -11.40
C ILE A 139 21.15 -8.56 -10.17
N ASN A 140 22.21 -8.05 -9.55
CA ASN A 140 22.75 -8.63 -8.31
C ASN A 140 21.92 -8.21 -7.09
N LEU A 141 20.88 -8.98 -6.76
CA LEU A 141 20.05 -8.73 -5.56
C LEU A 141 20.79 -8.97 -4.24
N ARG A 142 21.96 -9.61 -4.22
CA ARG A 142 22.75 -9.86 -3.00
C ARG A 142 23.37 -8.60 -2.40
N ASP A 143 23.38 -7.49 -3.15
CA ASP A 143 23.79 -6.18 -2.65
C ASP A 143 22.72 -5.51 -1.77
N TYR A 144 21.57 -6.16 -1.64
CA TYR A 144 20.39 -5.69 -0.92
C TYR A 144 19.94 -6.70 0.14
N ASN A 145 19.23 -6.22 1.14
CA ASN A 145 18.48 -7.04 2.07
C ASN A 145 17.08 -7.29 1.49
N VAL A 146 16.78 -8.51 1.07
CA VAL A 146 15.60 -8.81 0.23
C VAL A 146 14.63 -9.73 0.95
N TYR A 147 13.35 -9.33 0.96
CA TYR A 147 12.25 -10.14 1.50
C TYR A 147 11.14 -10.29 0.47
N ALA A 148 10.72 -11.53 0.27
CA ALA A 148 9.67 -11.88 -0.67
C ALA A 148 8.29 -11.89 -0.02
N VAL A 149 7.31 -11.34 -0.73
CA VAL A 149 5.89 -11.41 -0.42
C VAL A 149 5.24 -12.50 -1.24
N ASN A 150 4.58 -13.44 -0.56
CA ASN A 150 3.75 -14.46 -1.17
C ASN A 150 2.27 -14.02 -1.15
N MET A 151 1.76 -13.48 -2.26
CA MET A 151 0.37 -13.04 -2.34
C MET A 151 -0.66 -14.15 -2.06
N THR A 152 -0.30 -15.43 -2.32
CA THR A 152 -1.25 -16.52 -2.07
C THR A 152 -1.49 -16.77 -0.58
N SER A 153 -0.62 -16.27 0.31
CA SER A 153 -0.83 -16.33 1.76
C SER A 153 -2.03 -15.51 2.23
N ALA A 154 -2.39 -14.48 1.46
CA ALA A 154 -3.55 -13.62 1.74
C ALA A 154 -4.89 -14.16 1.18
N LEU A 155 -4.89 -15.27 0.45
CA LEU A 155 -6.11 -15.88 -0.09
C LEU A 155 -6.91 -16.61 1.00
N PRO A 156 -8.21 -16.84 0.77
CA PRO A 156 -9.01 -17.73 1.60
C PRO A 156 -8.36 -19.12 1.71
N ARG A 157 -8.45 -19.76 2.88
CA ARG A 157 -7.80 -21.06 3.16
C ARG A 157 -8.16 -22.15 2.16
N HIS A 158 -9.42 -22.21 1.72
CA HIS A 158 -9.86 -23.17 0.72
C HIS A 158 -9.21 -22.94 -0.66
N LEU A 159 -9.00 -21.68 -1.05
CA LEU A 159 -8.28 -21.35 -2.28
C LEU A 159 -6.78 -21.67 -2.16
N GLN A 160 -6.18 -21.40 -0.99
CA GLN A 160 -4.79 -21.82 -0.75
C GLN A 160 -4.62 -23.33 -0.87
N ALA A 161 -5.57 -24.12 -0.35
CA ALA A 161 -5.58 -25.58 -0.48
C ALA A 161 -5.79 -25.99 -1.95
N ALA A 162 -6.75 -25.39 -2.65
CA ALA A 162 -7.00 -25.66 -4.07
C ALA A 162 -5.77 -25.40 -4.95
N LEU A 163 -4.99 -24.34 -4.67
CA LEU A 163 -3.75 -24.05 -5.40
C LEU A 163 -2.66 -25.12 -5.21
N ARG A 164 -2.74 -25.96 -4.18
CA ARG A 164 -1.78 -27.06 -3.94
C ARG A 164 -2.11 -28.33 -4.71
N LEU A 165 -3.31 -28.45 -5.28
CA LEU A 165 -3.71 -29.63 -6.04
C LEU A 165 -2.78 -29.86 -7.25
N PRO A 166 -2.46 -31.12 -7.58
CA PRO A 166 -1.57 -31.47 -8.68
C PRO A 166 -2.25 -31.44 -10.04
N VAL A 167 -3.15 -30.48 -10.26
CA VAL A 167 -3.89 -30.31 -11.51
C VAL A 167 -3.39 -29.10 -12.30
N LYS A 168 -3.49 -29.16 -13.64
CA LYS A 168 -2.96 -28.13 -14.54
C LYS A 168 -3.52 -26.74 -14.24
N ALA A 169 -4.83 -26.63 -13.97
CA ALA A 169 -5.48 -25.35 -13.66
C ALA A 169 -4.96 -24.71 -12.37
N ALA A 170 -4.78 -25.52 -11.30
CA ALA A 170 -4.23 -25.04 -10.02
C ALA A 170 -2.77 -24.59 -10.17
N ARG A 171 -1.97 -25.32 -10.97
CA ARG A 171 -0.59 -24.96 -11.28
C ARG A 171 -0.53 -23.62 -12.02
N ALA A 172 -1.28 -23.47 -13.10
CA ALA A 172 -1.32 -22.24 -13.87
C ALA A 172 -1.74 -21.03 -13.01
N LYS A 173 -2.77 -21.19 -12.16
CA LYS A 173 -3.22 -20.12 -11.27
C LYS A 173 -2.18 -19.79 -10.19
N ARG A 174 -1.48 -20.78 -9.67
CA ARG A 174 -0.38 -20.58 -8.72
C ARG A 174 0.78 -19.82 -9.37
N GLU A 175 1.20 -20.20 -10.57
CA GLU A 175 2.26 -19.56 -11.34
C GLU A 175 1.91 -18.12 -11.76
N GLU A 176 0.62 -17.79 -11.87
CA GLU A 176 0.16 -16.41 -12.06
C GLU A 176 0.44 -15.54 -10.83
N MET A 177 0.31 -16.09 -9.62
CA MET A 177 0.34 -15.34 -8.37
C MET A 177 1.69 -15.41 -7.63
N ARG A 178 2.52 -16.41 -7.90
CA ARG A 178 3.80 -16.59 -7.23
C ARG A 178 4.85 -17.25 -8.12
N ALA A 179 6.11 -17.14 -7.72
CA ALA A 179 7.24 -17.85 -8.30
C ALA A 179 8.18 -18.39 -7.21
N PRO A 180 8.98 -19.44 -7.47
CA PRO A 180 10.07 -19.80 -6.57
C PRO A 180 11.11 -18.67 -6.55
N VAL A 181 11.61 -18.37 -5.36
CA VAL A 181 12.73 -17.45 -5.13
C VAL A 181 13.89 -18.19 -4.47
N PRO A 182 15.14 -17.73 -4.63
CA PRO A 182 16.29 -18.31 -3.96
C PRO A 182 16.11 -18.39 -2.45
N SER A 183 16.69 -19.43 -1.82
CA SER A 183 16.54 -19.66 -0.38
C SER A 183 17.16 -18.59 0.51
N TRP A 184 18.07 -17.78 -0.01
CA TRP A 184 18.66 -16.63 0.71
C TRP A 184 17.73 -15.42 0.82
N ILE A 185 16.69 -15.33 -0.01
CA ILE A 185 15.66 -14.30 0.08
C ILE A 185 14.73 -14.61 1.25
N GLY A 186 14.61 -13.68 2.19
CA GLY A 186 13.75 -13.83 3.35
C GLY A 186 12.25 -13.87 3.01
N SER A 187 11.43 -14.41 3.89
CA SER A 187 9.97 -14.33 3.75
C SER A 187 9.42 -13.17 4.58
N TRP A 188 8.85 -12.17 3.91
CA TRP A 188 8.20 -11.04 4.57
C TRP A 188 7.01 -11.48 5.43
N ASP A 189 6.16 -12.35 4.89
CA ASP A 189 4.98 -12.85 5.60
C ASP A 189 5.35 -13.56 6.91
N ARG A 190 6.42 -14.37 6.92
CA ARG A 190 6.91 -15.04 8.14
C ARG A 190 7.50 -14.06 9.13
N LEU A 191 8.29 -13.10 8.64
CA LEU A 191 8.92 -12.09 9.49
C LEU A 191 7.86 -11.27 10.23
N VAL A 192 6.83 -10.78 9.52
CA VAL A 192 5.72 -10.04 10.13
C VAL A 192 4.95 -10.91 11.11
N ALA A 193 4.64 -12.17 10.74
CA ALA A 193 3.89 -13.08 11.61
C ALA A 193 4.63 -13.41 12.92
N SER A 194 5.98 -13.45 12.90
CA SER A 194 6.81 -13.75 14.07
C SER A 194 7.20 -12.51 14.88
N SER A 195 6.93 -11.31 14.37
CA SER A 195 7.25 -10.07 15.08
C SER A 195 6.16 -9.71 16.09
N PRO A 196 6.51 -9.20 17.30
CA PRO A 196 5.54 -8.60 18.19
C PRO A 196 5.01 -7.29 17.59
N ALA A 197 4.03 -6.69 18.23
CA ALA A 197 3.58 -5.35 17.90
C ALA A 197 4.69 -4.31 18.22
N LEU A 198 4.72 -3.22 17.48
CA LEU A 198 5.56 -2.08 17.74
C LEU A 198 5.26 -1.53 19.16
N PRO A 199 6.26 -1.17 19.97
CA PRO A 199 6.02 -0.53 21.27
C PRO A 199 5.14 0.72 21.15
N ALA A 200 4.15 0.83 22.05
CA ALA A 200 3.14 1.90 21.99
C ALA A 200 3.73 3.31 22.16
N ASP A 201 4.84 3.42 22.85
CA ASP A 201 5.59 4.67 23.09
C ASP A 201 6.52 5.06 21.94
N THR A 202 6.55 4.29 20.85
CA THR A 202 7.35 4.64 19.66
C THR A 202 6.88 5.96 19.08
N ALA A 203 7.78 6.93 19.01
CA ALA A 203 7.50 8.28 18.50
C ALA A 203 6.97 8.24 17.06
N LEU A 204 6.04 9.15 16.77
CA LEU A 204 5.55 9.39 15.41
C LEU A 204 6.57 10.26 14.64
N PRO A 205 6.65 10.12 13.30
CA PRO A 205 7.40 11.06 12.49
C PRO A 205 6.73 12.45 12.44
N ASP A 206 7.49 13.45 12.00
CA ASP A 206 6.95 14.78 11.74
C ASP A 206 6.12 14.77 10.45
N VAL A 207 5.10 15.61 10.38
CA VAL A 207 4.25 15.75 9.19
C VAL A 207 5.02 16.23 7.95
N ASN A 208 6.14 16.93 8.14
CA ASN A 208 7.01 17.40 7.08
C ASN A 208 8.12 16.40 6.68
N ASP A 209 8.26 15.29 7.40
CA ASP A 209 9.18 14.24 6.99
C ASP A 209 8.75 13.65 5.63
N VAL A 210 9.72 13.20 4.83
CA VAL A 210 9.44 12.51 3.58
C VAL A 210 8.81 11.15 3.88
N ALA A 211 7.64 10.90 3.31
CA ALA A 211 6.89 9.66 3.50
C ALA A 211 7.08 8.68 2.34
N THR A 212 7.13 9.18 1.11
CA THR A 212 7.11 8.34 -0.09
C THR A 212 7.96 8.92 -1.21
N LEU A 213 8.62 8.05 -1.95
CA LEU A 213 9.23 8.35 -3.24
C LEU A 213 8.39 7.73 -4.34
N LEU A 214 7.95 8.56 -5.29
CA LEU A 214 7.28 8.11 -6.52
C LEU A 214 8.19 8.35 -7.71
N HIS A 215 8.42 7.31 -8.51
CA HIS A 215 9.21 7.41 -9.71
C HIS A 215 8.37 7.91 -10.88
N THR A 216 8.87 8.94 -11.58
CA THR A 216 8.24 9.46 -12.79
C THR A 216 8.85 8.81 -14.02
N GLY A 217 8.01 8.42 -14.98
CA GLY A 217 8.45 8.08 -16.33
C GLY A 217 8.93 9.37 -17.01
N GLY A 218 10.23 9.64 -16.96
CA GLY A 218 10.79 10.85 -17.55
C GLY A 218 10.66 10.83 -19.07
N THR A 219 9.99 11.81 -19.66
CA THR A 219 10.03 12.08 -21.11
C THR A 219 11.43 12.50 -21.57
N THR A 220 12.34 12.78 -20.65
CA THR A 220 13.72 13.27 -20.88
C THR A 220 14.82 12.23 -20.62
N GLY A 221 14.46 10.95 -20.44
CA GLY A 221 15.42 9.83 -20.36
C GLY A 221 15.99 9.53 -18.97
N THR A 222 16.10 10.48 -18.05
CA THR A 222 16.66 10.22 -16.71
C THR A 222 15.54 10.00 -15.70
N PRO A 223 15.48 8.84 -15.00
CA PRO A 223 14.49 8.59 -13.94
C PRO A 223 14.60 9.64 -12.84
N LYS A 224 13.46 10.13 -12.36
CA LYS A 224 13.36 11.06 -11.23
C LYS A 224 12.51 10.43 -10.14
N ALA A 225 12.90 10.62 -8.87
CA ALA A 225 12.11 10.26 -7.70
C ALA A 225 11.54 11.53 -7.07
N VAL A 226 10.22 11.65 -7.09
CA VAL A 226 9.51 12.75 -6.41
C VAL A 226 9.42 12.43 -4.94
N LYS A 227 9.93 13.32 -4.10
CA LYS A 227 9.82 13.23 -2.63
C LYS A 227 8.47 13.82 -2.20
N LEU A 228 7.63 13.01 -1.60
CA LEU A 228 6.34 13.40 -1.04
C LEU A 228 6.39 13.27 0.48
N THR A 229 6.10 14.37 1.18
CA THR A 229 6.03 14.38 2.65
C THR A 229 4.68 13.83 3.12
N HIS A 230 4.57 13.51 4.42
CA HIS A 230 3.28 13.21 5.04
C HIS A 230 2.29 14.36 4.84
N MET A 231 2.78 15.62 4.91
CA MET A 231 1.97 16.82 4.63
C MET A 231 1.42 16.83 3.21
N ASN A 232 2.24 16.55 2.19
CA ASN A 232 1.80 16.57 0.79
C ASN A 232 0.68 15.55 0.54
N LEU A 233 0.91 14.31 0.95
CA LEU A 233 -0.05 13.24 0.76
C LEU A 233 -1.30 13.42 1.62
N GLY A 234 -1.13 13.84 2.87
CA GLY A 234 -2.24 14.12 3.78
C GLY A 234 -3.11 15.28 3.31
N SER A 235 -2.51 16.35 2.78
CA SER A 235 -3.26 17.49 2.18
C SER A 235 -4.05 17.05 0.95
N ASN A 236 -3.45 16.23 0.08
CA ASN A 236 -4.15 15.71 -1.08
C ASN A 236 -5.31 14.77 -0.67
N THR A 237 -5.11 13.96 0.36
CA THR A 237 -6.17 13.14 0.96
C THR A 237 -7.31 14.01 1.51
N ALA A 238 -6.99 15.04 2.29
CA ALA A 238 -7.98 15.95 2.85
C ALA A 238 -8.79 16.69 1.75
N MET A 239 -8.12 17.11 0.68
CA MET A 239 -8.80 17.71 -0.49
C MET A 239 -9.73 16.71 -1.19
N GLY A 240 -9.29 15.47 -1.40
CA GLY A 240 -10.11 14.41 -1.99
C GLY A 240 -11.37 14.12 -1.15
N LEU A 241 -11.20 14.02 0.17
CA LEU A 241 -12.31 13.81 1.11
C LEU A 241 -13.27 14.99 1.14
N ALA A 242 -12.76 16.22 1.14
CA ALA A 242 -13.58 17.42 1.10
C ALA A 242 -14.41 17.50 -0.18
N TRP A 243 -13.82 17.10 -1.30
CA TRP A 243 -14.52 17.05 -2.60
C TRP A 243 -15.63 16.02 -2.62
N ALA A 244 -15.36 14.81 -2.09
CA ALA A 244 -16.34 13.73 -2.00
C ALA A 244 -17.35 13.89 -0.85
N GLY A 245 -17.03 14.71 0.16
CA GLY A 245 -17.67 14.81 1.45
C GLY A 245 -19.20 14.79 1.49
N PRO A 246 -19.92 15.56 0.63
CA PRO A 246 -21.37 15.54 0.61
C PRO A 246 -21.99 14.19 0.19
N HIS A 247 -21.21 13.31 -0.44
CA HIS A 247 -21.68 12.08 -1.09
C HIS A 247 -21.16 10.80 -0.45
N VAL A 248 -20.26 10.89 0.54
CA VAL A 248 -19.64 9.72 1.19
C VAL A 248 -19.90 9.70 2.69
N LYS A 249 -19.94 8.51 3.27
CA LYS A 249 -20.17 8.30 4.70
C LYS A 249 -19.10 7.40 5.31
N ASP A 250 -18.51 7.87 6.40
CA ASP A 250 -17.51 7.11 7.15
C ASP A 250 -18.03 5.71 7.53
N GLY A 251 -17.19 4.70 7.30
CA GLY A 251 -17.49 3.32 7.64
C GLY A 251 -18.56 2.64 6.75
N GLN A 252 -19.04 3.28 5.70
CA GLN A 252 -20.09 2.72 4.84
C GLN A 252 -19.64 2.44 3.41
N GLU A 253 -18.63 3.15 2.93
CA GLU A 253 -18.20 3.08 1.53
C GLU A 253 -17.45 1.79 1.19
N VAL A 254 -17.50 1.44 -0.10
CA VAL A 254 -16.79 0.32 -0.71
C VAL A 254 -16.04 0.80 -1.94
N PHE A 255 -14.72 0.80 -1.87
CA PHE A 255 -13.81 1.20 -2.93
C PHE A 255 -13.24 0.00 -3.66
N TYR A 256 -13.23 0.04 -5.00
CA TYR A 256 -12.51 -0.95 -5.79
C TYR A 256 -11.09 -0.47 -6.08
N SER A 257 -10.12 -1.07 -5.42
CA SER A 257 -8.70 -0.77 -5.57
C SER A 257 -8.14 -1.47 -6.82
N VAL A 258 -8.56 -0.98 -7.99
CA VAL A 258 -8.11 -1.46 -9.31
C VAL A 258 -6.91 -0.69 -9.83
N LEU A 259 -6.74 0.56 -9.39
CA LEU A 259 -5.61 1.39 -9.74
C LEU A 259 -4.38 0.98 -8.93
N PRO A 260 -3.18 0.97 -9.55
CA PRO A 260 -1.97 0.53 -8.85
C PRO A 260 -1.65 1.39 -7.63
N TYR A 261 -1.37 0.75 -6.49
CA TYR A 261 -0.97 1.42 -5.26
C TYR A 261 0.37 2.16 -5.39
N PHE A 262 1.28 1.64 -6.22
CA PHE A 262 2.56 2.28 -6.51
C PHE A 262 2.45 3.54 -7.38
N HIS A 263 1.25 3.94 -7.78
CA HIS A 263 0.96 5.14 -8.57
C HIS A 263 0.28 6.21 -7.70
N ALA A 264 0.58 7.49 -7.96
CA ALA A 264 0.04 8.61 -7.18
C ALA A 264 -1.47 8.56 -6.96
N PHE A 265 -2.25 8.19 -7.99
CA PHE A 265 -3.70 8.14 -7.89
C PHE A 265 -4.18 6.96 -7.03
N GLY A 266 -3.63 5.74 -7.25
CA GLY A 266 -3.95 4.57 -6.41
C GLY A 266 -3.49 4.75 -4.96
N LEU A 267 -2.32 5.34 -4.75
CA LEU A 267 -1.81 5.71 -3.44
C LEU A 267 -2.78 6.64 -2.70
N THR A 268 -3.18 7.75 -3.33
CA THR A 268 -4.06 8.73 -2.66
C THR A 268 -5.48 8.21 -2.50
N LEU A 269 -6.09 7.73 -3.59
CA LEU A 269 -7.50 7.34 -3.55
C LEU A 269 -7.73 6.08 -2.72
N SER A 270 -6.98 5.01 -3.02
CA SER A 270 -7.22 3.71 -2.38
C SER A 270 -6.50 3.57 -1.04
N MET A 271 -5.18 3.87 -0.97
CA MET A 271 -4.44 3.64 0.28
C MET A 271 -4.71 4.69 1.34
N LEU A 272 -5.07 5.93 0.98
CA LEU A 272 -5.27 7.02 1.94
C LEU A 272 -6.74 7.43 2.09
N CYS A 273 -7.43 7.87 1.02
CA CYS A 273 -8.82 8.32 1.14
C CYS A 273 -9.75 7.21 1.60
N ALA A 274 -9.63 6.01 1.04
CA ALA A 274 -10.48 4.88 1.45
C ALA A 274 -10.25 4.50 2.93
N VAL A 275 -8.99 4.53 3.42
CA VAL A 275 -8.70 4.25 4.84
C VAL A 275 -9.21 5.38 5.73
N ALA A 276 -9.08 6.64 5.33
CA ALA A 276 -9.57 7.79 6.10
C ALA A 276 -11.09 7.77 6.29
N LEU A 277 -11.83 7.29 5.28
CA LEU A 277 -13.28 7.03 5.34
C LEU A 277 -13.64 5.75 6.09
N ALA A 278 -12.68 4.99 6.58
CA ALA A 278 -12.90 3.63 7.10
C ALA A 278 -13.72 2.77 6.11
N ALA A 279 -13.51 2.96 4.82
CA ALA A 279 -14.16 2.23 3.75
C ALA A 279 -13.63 0.79 3.61
N THR A 280 -14.43 -0.11 3.04
CA THR A 280 -13.95 -1.41 2.60
C THR A 280 -13.21 -1.27 1.26
N GLN A 281 -11.97 -1.69 1.19
CA GLN A 281 -11.22 -1.78 -0.07
C GLN A 281 -11.33 -3.17 -0.64
N VAL A 282 -11.97 -3.32 -1.80
CA VAL A 282 -11.93 -4.54 -2.60
C VAL A 282 -10.65 -4.50 -3.43
N VAL A 283 -9.63 -5.18 -2.95
CA VAL A 283 -8.28 -5.14 -3.53
C VAL A 283 -8.15 -6.17 -4.65
N LEU A 284 -7.87 -5.70 -5.85
CA LEU A 284 -7.64 -6.53 -7.03
C LEU A 284 -6.17 -6.45 -7.45
N PRO A 285 -5.45 -7.58 -7.55
CA PRO A 285 -4.02 -7.58 -7.87
C PRO A 285 -3.72 -7.12 -9.30
N LYS A 286 -4.71 -7.18 -10.16
CA LYS A 286 -4.70 -6.66 -11.54
C LYS A 286 -6.12 -6.32 -11.96
N PHE A 287 -6.27 -5.38 -12.88
CA PHE A 287 -7.56 -5.14 -13.51
C PHE A 287 -7.97 -6.33 -14.39
N SER A 288 -9.17 -6.83 -14.18
CA SER A 288 -9.82 -7.86 -15.00
C SER A 288 -11.32 -7.72 -14.84
N VAL A 289 -12.04 -7.66 -15.96
CA VAL A 289 -13.51 -7.56 -15.97
C VAL A 289 -14.15 -8.71 -15.18
N SER A 290 -13.65 -9.93 -15.34
CA SER A 290 -14.17 -11.10 -14.60
C SER A 290 -13.97 -10.94 -13.09
N LEU A 291 -12.79 -10.50 -12.63
CA LEU A 291 -12.54 -10.25 -11.21
C LEU A 291 -13.41 -9.13 -10.64
N VAL A 292 -13.65 -8.07 -11.42
CA VAL A 292 -14.56 -6.98 -11.02
C VAL A 292 -15.98 -7.49 -10.85
N ILE A 293 -16.49 -8.29 -11.82
CA ILE A 293 -17.84 -8.88 -11.76
C ILE A 293 -17.97 -9.84 -10.57
N GLU A 294 -16.97 -10.68 -10.31
CA GLU A 294 -16.94 -11.57 -9.15
C GLU A 294 -16.92 -10.79 -7.82
N ALA A 295 -16.13 -9.73 -7.77
CA ALA A 295 -16.08 -8.84 -6.61
C ALA A 295 -17.43 -8.16 -6.39
N TRP A 296 -18.06 -7.63 -7.44
CA TRP A 296 -19.38 -6.99 -7.37
C TRP A 296 -20.46 -7.89 -6.78
N LYS A 297 -20.46 -9.16 -7.14
CA LYS A 297 -21.41 -10.14 -6.58
C LYS A 297 -21.25 -10.35 -5.07
N ARG A 298 -20.02 -10.19 -4.54
CA ARG A 298 -19.74 -10.31 -3.09
C ARG A 298 -19.91 -9.01 -2.35
N GLN A 299 -19.42 -7.93 -2.92
CA GLN A 299 -19.30 -6.63 -2.28
C GLN A 299 -19.54 -5.53 -3.32
N PRO A 300 -20.78 -5.07 -3.51
CA PRO A 300 -21.08 -3.98 -4.44
C PRO A 300 -20.28 -2.71 -4.13
N CYS A 301 -19.74 -2.08 -5.18
CA CYS A 301 -18.99 -0.83 -5.08
C CYS A 301 -19.94 0.34 -4.81
N THR A 302 -19.53 1.28 -3.96
CA THR A 302 -20.26 2.54 -3.72
C THR A 302 -19.52 3.75 -4.27
N PHE A 303 -18.19 3.59 -4.51
CA PHE A 303 -17.32 4.65 -4.98
C PHE A 303 -16.26 4.15 -5.97
#